data_88da9715140e812887ab03a4bf992b9f
#
_entry.id   88da9715140e812887ab03a4bf992b9f
#
_cell.length_a   1.000
_cell.length_b   1.000
_cell.length_c   1.000
_cell.angle_alpha   90.00
_cell.angle_beta   90.00
_cell.angle_gamma   90.00
#
_symmetry.space_group_name_H-M   'P 1'
#
loop_
_entity.id
_entity.type
_entity.pdbx_description
1 polymer ?
#
loop_
_entity_poly.entity_id
_entity_poly.type
_entity_poly.pdbx_seq_one_letter_code
_entity_poly.pdbx_strand_id
1 'polypeptide(L)'
;MLVAKALEGKPDVVRLNHKVVELVERADGVELKFADGSSAHGDLLVGCDGLKSIVRRQIVGDVPPTYTGDGVWRITVPSDRLPSDFLDQVMSVFMGPGGHAVRYYLRGGALLNFAGTVEADASEESWTLKFPWENLKADFAGWHPVIQTIIDAVDKGECYRWSLHNRPPIRNWSTRRATILGDAAHPTLPYLAQGAAMAIEDAAVLSRALSQAGSVEQGLDLYQRNRMDRTARVVEQSTENQKLFHLRSVAEIRRQFAHRDEGADRNRWLYSYNPLTVELL
;
A
#
# COMPACT_ATOMS: atom_id res chain seq x y z
N MET A 1 15.41 8.11 3.48
CA MET A 1 16.79 7.57 3.51
C MET A 1 17.13 6.78 2.24
N LEU A 2 16.39 5.73 1.85
CA LEU A 2 16.68 4.94 0.63
C LEU A 2 16.61 5.78 -0.65
N VAL A 3 15.52 6.53 -0.85
CA VAL A 3 15.32 7.40 -2.02
C VAL A 3 16.40 8.47 -2.10
N ALA A 4 16.71 9.15 -0.98
CA ALA A 4 17.78 10.14 -0.94
C ALA A 4 19.13 9.55 -1.34
N LYS A 5 19.44 8.33 -0.89
CA LYS A 5 20.67 7.61 -1.26
C LYS A 5 20.71 7.25 -2.75
N ALA A 6 19.59 6.79 -3.31
CA ALA A 6 19.49 6.44 -4.73
C ALA A 6 19.62 7.68 -5.65
N LEU A 7 19.28 8.86 -5.15
CA LEU A 7 19.34 10.15 -5.87
C LEU A 7 20.63 10.93 -5.61
N GLU A 8 21.49 10.43 -4.74
CA GLU A 8 22.78 11.07 -4.45
C GLU A 8 23.58 11.27 -5.74
N GLY A 9 24.01 12.50 -6.00
CA GLY A 9 24.72 12.86 -7.22
C GLY A 9 23.87 13.00 -8.49
N LYS A 10 22.52 12.93 -8.36
CA LYS A 10 21.58 13.04 -9.48
C LYS A 10 20.52 14.12 -9.23
N PRO A 11 20.89 15.40 -9.10
CA PRO A 11 19.96 16.46 -8.68
C PRO A 11 18.80 16.70 -9.66
N ASP A 12 19.00 16.44 -10.95
CA ASP A 12 18.03 16.75 -12.01
C ASP A 12 17.00 15.61 -12.28
N VAL A 13 17.13 14.48 -11.57
CA VAL A 13 16.23 13.32 -11.77
C VAL A 13 14.85 13.58 -11.17
N VAL A 14 14.76 14.34 -10.08
CA VAL A 14 13.48 14.67 -9.43
C VAL A 14 13.11 16.10 -9.71
N ARG A 15 11.95 16.27 -10.35
CA ARG A 15 11.35 17.59 -10.59
C ARG A 15 10.08 17.72 -9.76
N LEU A 16 10.09 18.64 -8.80
CA LEU A 16 8.92 18.96 -7.96
C LEU A 16 8.02 19.98 -8.65
N ASN A 17 6.78 20.08 -8.17
CA ASN A 17 5.75 21.04 -8.66
C ASN A 17 5.33 20.84 -10.12
N HIS A 18 5.56 19.66 -10.69
CA HIS A 18 5.16 19.28 -12.03
C HIS A 18 3.93 18.36 -11.95
N LYS A 19 2.74 18.94 -11.76
CA LYS A 19 1.48 18.19 -11.71
C LYS A 19 1.10 17.73 -13.12
N VAL A 20 1.17 16.43 -13.37
CA VAL A 20 0.75 15.81 -14.64
C VAL A 20 -0.77 15.97 -14.80
N VAL A 21 -1.21 16.36 -16.00
CA VAL A 21 -2.61 16.49 -16.37
C VAL A 21 -2.99 15.63 -17.57
N GLU A 22 -2.04 15.32 -18.46
CA GLU A 22 -2.28 14.54 -19.66
C GLU A 22 -1.04 13.76 -20.07
N LEU A 23 -1.26 12.56 -20.61
CA LEU A 23 -0.31 11.72 -21.32
C LEU A 23 -0.70 11.68 -22.80
N VAL A 24 0.26 11.94 -23.68
CA VAL A 24 0.08 11.78 -25.14
C VAL A 24 1.11 10.80 -25.67
N GLU A 25 0.66 9.63 -26.10
CA GLU A 25 1.52 8.64 -26.71
C GLU A 25 1.68 8.92 -28.22
N ARG A 26 2.92 8.86 -28.72
CA ARG A 26 3.29 9.07 -30.11
C ARG A 26 4.01 7.84 -30.67
N ALA A 27 4.25 7.80 -31.96
CA ALA A 27 4.96 6.69 -32.59
C ALA A 27 6.41 6.56 -32.07
N ASP A 28 7.07 7.67 -31.80
CA ASP A 28 8.48 7.77 -31.43
C ASP A 28 8.72 8.01 -29.92
N GLY A 29 7.68 8.26 -29.14
CA GLY A 29 7.83 8.55 -27.71
C GLY A 29 6.54 8.80 -26.97
N VAL A 30 6.65 9.33 -25.78
CA VAL A 30 5.53 9.74 -24.95
C VAL A 30 5.76 11.16 -24.42
N GLU A 31 4.72 11.97 -24.46
CA GLU A 31 4.72 13.35 -23.94
C GLU A 31 3.83 13.43 -22.70
N LEU A 32 4.37 14.01 -21.63
CA LEU A 32 3.61 14.43 -20.46
C LEU A 32 3.31 15.92 -20.53
N LYS A 33 2.07 16.31 -20.26
CA LYS A 33 1.69 17.71 -20.09
C LYS A 33 1.44 18.00 -18.62
N PHE A 34 1.91 19.14 -18.17
CA PHE A 34 1.78 19.60 -16.80
C PHE A 34 0.76 20.73 -16.65
N ALA A 35 0.25 20.91 -15.44
CA ALA A 35 -0.77 21.91 -15.14
C ALA A 35 -0.29 23.37 -15.34
N ASP A 36 1.03 23.61 -15.34
CA ASP A 36 1.64 24.91 -15.62
C ASP A 36 1.82 25.20 -17.12
N GLY A 37 1.36 24.30 -17.99
CA GLY A 37 1.45 24.41 -19.44
C GLY A 37 2.78 23.89 -20.03
N SER A 38 3.74 23.51 -19.20
CA SER A 38 4.97 22.88 -19.66
C SER A 38 4.77 21.41 -20.04
N SER A 39 5.75 20.81 -20.72
CA SER A 39 5.73 19.40 -21.10
C SER A 39 7.09 18.73 -20.93
N ALA A 40 7.10 17.42 -20.90
CA ALA A 40 8.30 16.58 -20.93
C ALA A 40 8.11 15.44 -21.92
N HIS A 41 9.19 15.01 -22.57
CA HIS A 41 9.20 13.92 -23.53
C HIS A 41 10.12 12.79 -23.06
N GLY A 42 9.78 11.56 -23.43
CA GLY A 42 10.59 10.37 -23.14
C GLY A 42 10.23 9.21 -24.06
N ASP A 43 11.03 8.17 -24.04
CA ASP A 43 10.80 6.93 -24.80
C ASP A 43 9.73 6.05 -24.16
N LEU A 44 9.58 6.19 -22.85
CA LEU A 44 8.73 5.37 -21.96
C LEU A 44 8.19 6.22 -20.82
N LEU A 45 6.93 5.98 -20.43
CA LEU A 45 6.33 6.50 -19.19
C LEU A 45 6.00 5.36 -18.23
N VAL A 46 6.34 5.56 -16.97
CA VAL A 46 5.94 4.68 -15.86
C VAL A 46 5.09 5.47 -14.88
N GLY A 47 3.80 5.16 -14.80
CA GLY A 47 2.86 5.76 -13.86
C GLY A 47 2.98 5.13 -12.47
N CYS A 48 3.57 5.87 -11.51
CA CYS A 48 3.70 5.48 -10.10
C CYS A 48 2.86 6.42 -9.21
N ASP A 49 1.76 6.94 -9.73
CA ASP A 49 1.00 8.07 -9.20
C ASP A 49 -0.17 7.63 -8.28
N GLY A 50 -0.12 6.37 -7.80
CA GLY A 50 -0.92 5.86 -6.70
C GLY A 50 -2.40 5.60 -7.02
N LEU A 51 -3.22 5.49 -6.00
CA LEU A 51 -4.64 5.10 -6.10
C LEU A 51 -5.46 6.00 -7.05
N LYS A 52 -5.13 7.30 -7.11
CA LYS A 52 -5.80 8.31 -7.96
C LYS A 52 -5.07 8.53 -9.28
N SER A 53 -4.33 7.55 -9.77
CA SER A 53 -3.47 7.61 -10.95
C SER A 53 -4.17 8.23 -12.16
N ILE A 54 -3.57 9.28 -12.70
CA ILE A 54 -3.96 9.88 -13.97
C ILE A 54 -3.53 8.97 -15.12
N VAL A 55 -2.34 8.39 -15.02
CA VAL A 55 -1.82 7.46 -16.03
C VAL A 55 -2.72 6.24 -16.16
N ARG A 56 -3.13 5.62 -15.03
CA ARG A 56 -4.10 4.51 -15.04
C ARG A 56 -5.39 4.91 -15.75
N ARG A 57 -5.96 6.06 -15.41
CA ARG A 57 -7.22 6.52 -16.02
C ARG A 57 -7.13 6.62 -17.52
N GLN A 58 -6.00 7.05 -18.07
CA GLN A 58 -5.80 7.14 -19.52
C GLN A 58 -5.55 5.79 -20.19
N ILE A 59 -4.92 4.82 -19.50
CA ILE A 59 -4.67 3.48 -20.04
C ILE A 59 -5.89 2.56 -19.93
N VAL A 60 -6.59 2.59 -18.79
CA VAL A 60 -7.63 1.60 -18.43
C VAL A 60 -9.04 2.19 -18.45
N GLY A 61 -9.15 3.52 -18.39
CA GLY A 61 -10.41 4.24 -18.23
C GLY A 61 -10.66 4.70 -16.79
N ASP A 62 -11.65 5.55 -16.64
CA ASP A 62 -12.01 6.19 -15.37
C ASP A 62 -12.94 5.30 -14.54
N VAL A 63 -12.35 4.32 -13.86
CA VAL A 63 -13.06 3.48 -12.89
C VAL A 63 -12.66 3.96 -11.50
N PRO A 64 -13.56 4.56 -10.70
CA PRO A 64 -13.21 5.05 -9.36
C PRO A 64 -12.90 3.89 -8.40
N PRO A 65 -12.06 4.12 -7.38
CA PRO A 65 -11.88 3.16 -6.30
C PRO A 65 -13.17 3.03 -5.48
N THR A 66 -13.41 1.84 -4.95
CA THR A 66 -14.55 1.56 -4.08
C THR A 66 -14.17 1.70 -2.63
N TYR A 67 -14.92 2.47 -1.87
CA TYR A 67 -14.77 2.55 -0.42
C TYR A 67 -15.17 1.21 0.23
N THR A 68 -14.35 0.75 1.18
CA THR A 68 -14.52 -0.58 1.80
C THR A 68 -15.41 -0.59 3.03
N GLY A 69 -15.82 0.57 3.52
CA GLY A 69 -16.49 0.70 4.81
C GLY A 69 -15.53 0.79 6.01
N ASP A 70 -14.22 0.87 5.77
CA ASP A 70 -13.21 0.87 6.81
C ASP A 70 -12.46 2.18 6.90
N GLY A 71 -12.23 2.63 8.13
CA GLY A 71 -11.28 3.69 8.49
C GLY A 71 -10.08 3.11 9.24
N VAL A 72 -8.89 3.60 8.92
CA VAL A 72 -7.66 3.20 9.61
C VAL A 72 -7.06 4.37 10.35
N TRP A 73 -7.02 4.27 11.65
CA TRP A 73 -6.25 5.15 12.51
C TRP A 73 -4.77 4.85 12.37
N ARG A 74 -3.99 5.89 12.15
CA ARG A 74 -2.53 5.81 12.03
C ARG A 74 -1.89 6.79 13.00
N ILE A 75 -1.28 6.25 14.03
CA ILE A 75 -0.59 7.03 15.06
C ILE A 75 0.80 6.44 15.32
N THR A 76 1.69 7.30 15.79
CA THR A 76 2.99 6.88 16.31
C THR A 76 3.18 7.44 17.71
N VAL A 77 3.74 6.64 18.60
CA VAL A 77 3.99 6.99 19.99
C VAL A 77 5.48 6.89 20.25
N PRO A 78 6.15 7.95 20.73
CA PRO A 78 7.51 7.85 21.26
C PRO A 78 7.58 6.83 22.38
N SER A 79 8.56 5.93 22.35
CA SER A 79 8.64 4.82 23.30
C SER A 79 8.88 5.28 24.74
N ASP A 80 9.45 6.45 24.93
CA ASP A 80 9.65 7.08 26.26
C ASP A 80 8.34 7.52 26.94
N ARG A 81 7.23 7.58 26.21
CA ARG A 81 5.88 7.84 26.75
C ARG A 81 5.15 6.57 27.19
N LEU A 82 5.73 5.42 26.95
CA LEU A 82 5.17 4.11 27.32
C LEU A 82 5.90 3.60 28.58
N PRO A 83 5.26 2.72 29.38
CA PRO A 83 5.95 2.05 30.48
C PRO A 83 7.22 1.35 29.98
N SER A 84 8.27 1.30 30.82
CA SER A 84 9.48 0.53 30.53
C SER A 84 9.09 -0.94 30.29
N ASP A 85 9.70 -1.56 29.31
CA ASP A 85 9.43 -2.96 28.92
C ASP A 85 7.95 -3.25 28.60
N PHE A 86 7.27 -2.22 28.08
CA PHE A 86 5.83 -2.27 27.83
C PHE A 86 5.44 -3.43 26.90
N LEU A 87 6.24 -3.69 25.89
CA LEU A 87 5.97 -4.74 24.90
C LEU A 87 7.28 -5.23 24.27
N ASP A 88 7.30 -6.51 23.92
CA ASP A 88 8.37 -7.07 23.08
C ASP A 88 8.46 -6.38 21.73
N GLN A 89 9.65 -6.36 21.14
CA GLN A 89 9.92 -5.79 19.82
C GLN A 89 9.42 -6.70 18.68
N VAL A 90 8.19 -7.16 18.77
CA VAL A 90 7.51 -7.97 17.75
C VAL A 90 6.29 -7.24 17.22
N MET A 91 5.85 -7.59 16.03
CA MET A 91 4.54 -7.16 15.54
C MET A 91 3.45 -7.96 16.24
N SER A 92 2.38 -7.29 16.67
CA SER A 92 1.20 -7.95 17.21
C SER A 92 -0.08 -7.44 16.55
N VAL A 93 -1.02 -8.35 16.39
CA VAL A 93 -2.37 -8.05 15.90
C VAL A 93 -3.36 -8.32 17.03
N PHE A 94 -4.14 -7.32 17.39
CA PHE A 94 -5.26 -7.43 18.30
C PHE A 94 -6.53 -7.46 17.48
N MET A 95 -7.36 -8.47 17.67
CA MET A 95 -8.61 -8.63 16.94
C MET A 95 -9.78 -8.42 17.89
N GLY A 96 -10.75 -7.65 17.42
CA GLY A 96 -11.98 -7.36 18.14
C GLY A 96 -13.21 -7.45 17.23
N PRO A 97 -14.41 -7.33 17.79
CA PRO A 97 -15.63 -7.32 17.00
C PRO A 97 -15.64 -6.17 16.00
N GLY A 98 -15.65 -6.48 14.70
CA GLY A 98 -15.72 -5.51 13.62
C GLY A 98 -14.44 -4.71 13.35
N GLY A 99 -13.27 -5.16 13.86
CA GLY A 99 -12.03 -4.45 13.62
C GLY A 99 -10.78 -5.14 14.16
N HIS A 100 -9.64 -4.52 13.93
CA HIS A 100 -8.36 -5.00 14.46
C HIS A 100 -7.39 -3.85 14.67
N ALA A 101 -6.36 -4.07 15.46
CA ALA A 101 -5.26 -3.14 15.65
C ALA A 101 -3.92 -3.86 15.49
N VAL A 102 -3.01 -3.25 14.75
CA VAL A 102 -1.64 -3.73 14.55
C VAL A 102 -0.68 -2.77 15.22
N ARG A 103 0.27 -3.33 15.98
CA ARG A 103 1.34 -2.53 16.56
C ARG A 103 2.70 -3.14 16.25
N TYR A 104 3.70 -2.30 16.09
CA TYR A 104 5.11 -2.70 15.96
C TYR A 104 6.02 -1.50 16.21
N TYR A 105 7.26 -1.79 16.61
CA TYR A 105 8.27 -0.76 16.82
C TYR A 105 8.96 -0.33 15.54
N LEU A 106 9.34 0.92 15.50
CA LEU A 106 10.11 1.57 14.43
C LEU A 106 11.40 2.18 14.99
N ARG A 107 12.35 2.48 14.11
CA ARG A 107 13.60 3.18 14.45
C ARG A 107 14.36 2.51 15.60
N GLY A 108 14.51 1.19 15.54
CA GLY A 108 15.24 0.45 16.57
C GLY A 108 14.59 0.51 17.96
N GLY A 109 13.25 0.64 18.02
CA GLY A 109 12.51 0.69 19.27
C GLY A 109 12.16 2.10 19.77
N ALA A 110 12.61 3.17 19.09
CA ALA A 110 12.37 4.54 19.54
C ALA A 110 10.93 5.02 19.35
N LEU A 111 10.18 4.41 18.43
CA LEU A 111 8.78 4.73 18.15
C LEU A 111 7.94 3.47 18.08
N LEU A 112 6.73 3.51 18.66
CA LEU A 112 5.70 2.51 18.44
C LEU A 112 4.74 3.00 17.36
N ASN A 113 4.54 2.22 16.30
CA ASN A 113 3.49 2.44 15.32
C ASN A 113 2.23 1.68 15.75
N PHE A 114 1.09 2.33 15.63
CA PHE A 114 -0.23 1.74 15.80
C PHE A 114 -1.07 2.02 14.56
N ALA A 115 -1.66 0.97 14.01
CA ALA A 115 -2.64 1.04 12.93
C ALA A 115 -3.90 0.31 13.39
N GLY A 116 -4.96 1.05 13.65
CA GLY A 116 -6.22 0.49 14.13
C GLY A 116 -7.32 0.65 13.09
N THR A 117 -7.86 -0.47 12.60
CA THR A 117 -8.94 -0.49 11.60
C THR A 117 -10.27 -0.68 12.29
N VAL A 118 -11.21 0.18 11.95
CA VAL A 118 -12.60 0.15 12.43
C VAL A 118 -13.56 0.36 11.27
N GLU A 119 -14.79 -0.12 11.41
CA GLU A 119 -15.86 0.22 10.48
C GLU A 119 -16.15 1.74 10.57
N ALA A 120 -16.35 2.39 9.42
CA ALA A 120 -16.62 3.83 9.34
C ALA A 120 -17.64 4.15 8.25
N ASP A 121 -18.62 4.97 8.57
CA ASP A 121 -19.75 5.27 7.69
C ASP A 121 -19.40 6.28 6.58
N ALA A 122 -18.32 7.04 6.75
CA ALA A 122 -17.94 8.09 5.81
C ALA A 122 -16.57 7.85 5.19
N SER A 123 -16.53 8.04 3.88
CA SER A 123 -15.30 8.02 3.10
C SER A 123 -14.68 9.42 3.10
N GLU A 124 -13.57 9.57 3.80
CA GLU A 124 -12.76 10.78 3.73
C GLU A 124 -11.43 10.49 3.07
N GLU A 125 -11.23 11.06 1.88
CA GLU A 125 -10.07 10.78 1.03
C GLU A 125 -8.87 11.70 1.30
N SER A 126 -8.45 11.83 2.55
CA SER A 126 -7.29 12.67 2.89
C SER A 126 -6.29 11.92 3.75
N TRP A 127 -5.02 11.93 3.33
CA TRP A 127 -3.90 11.35 4.08
C TRP A 127 -3.46 12.23 5.27
N THR A 128 -3.93 13.48 5.32
CA THR A 128 -3.50 14.48 6.30
C THR A 128 -4.64 14.93 7.21
N LEU A 129 -5.81 14.31 7.09
CA LEU A 129 -6.96 14.67 7.88
C LEU A 129 -6.79 14.17 9.32
N LYS A 130 -6.82 15.10 10.23
CA LYS A 130 -6.76 14.85 11.68
C LYS A 130 -8.16 14.79 12.26
N PHE A 131 -8.33 13.89 13.20
CA PHE A 131 -9.57 13.75 13.97
C PHE A 131 -9.31 13.98 15.45
N PRO A 132 -10.33 14.38 16.22
CA PRO A 132 -10.23 14.47 17.67
C PRO A 132 -9.76 13.14 18.29
N TRP A 133 -8.85 13.23 19.26
CA TRP A 133 -8.37 12.07 19.99
C TRP A 133 -9.50 11.27 20.65
N GLU A 134 -10.55 11.96 21.08
CA GLU A 134 -11.74 11.38 21.68
C GLU A 134 -12.44 10.39 20.76
N ASN A 135 -12.42 10.62 19.45
CA ASN A 135 -12.95 9.68 18.45
C ASN A 135 -12.13 8.41 18.40
N LEU A 136 -10.77 8.52 18.36
CA LEU A 136 -9.89 7.37 18.46
C LEU A 136 -10.13 6.58 19.75
N LYS A 137 -10.27 7.26 20.88
CA LYS A 137 -10.54 6.64 22.19
C LYS A 137 -11.88 5.92 22.20
N ALA A 138 -12.92 6.49 21.59
CA ALA A 138 -14.25 5.91 21.48
C ALA A 138 -14.27 4.66 20.58
N ASP A 139 -13.61 4.72 19.43
CA ASP A 139 -13.55 3.61 18.47
C ASP A 139 -12.88 2.35 19.07
N PHE A 140 -11.99 2.53 20.04
CA PHE A 140 -11.32 1.43 20.74
C PHE A 140 -11.77 1.28 22.20
N ALA A 141 -12.94 1.80 22.58
CA ALA A 141 -13.45 1.63 23.93
C ALA A 141 -13.65 0.14 24.27
N GLY A 142 -13.19 -0.29 25.45
CA GLY A 142 -13.29 -1.67 25.89
C GLY A 142 -12.32 -2.66 25.25
N TRP A 143 -11.41 -2.19 24.37
CA TRP A 143 -10.34 -3.03 23.85
C TRP A 143 -9.27 -3.32 24.91
N HIS A 144 -8.41 -4.29 24.63
CA HIS A 144 -7.35 -4.75 25.54
C HIS A 144 -6.56 -3.60 26.16
N PRO A 145 -6.16 -3.65 27.44
CA PRO A 145 -5.44 -2.57 28.14
C PRO A 145 -4.21 -2.05 27.40
N VAL A 146 -3.46 -2.91 26.71
CA VAL A 146 -2.33 -2.51 25.85
C VAL A 146 -2.75 -1.46 24.81
N ILE A 147 -3.90 -1.66 24.16
CA ILE A 147 -4.43 -0.71 23.17
C ILE A 147 -4.78 0.63 23.83
N GLN A 148 -5.41 0.57 25.01
CA GLN A 148 -5.74 1.78 25.77
C GLN A 148 -4.48 2.56 26.16
N THR A 149 -3.45 1.88 26.64
CA THR A 149 -2.16 2.50 27.02
C THR A 149 -1.49 3.19 25.80
N ILE A 150 -1.52 2.56 24.63
CA ILE A 150 -0.98 3.16 23.41
C ILE A 150 -1.76 4.43 23.03
N ILE A 151 -3.09 4.37 23.04
CA ILE A 151 -3.96 5.49 22.69
C ILE A 151 -3.81 6.65 23.69
N ASP A 152 -3.62 6.36 24.97
CA ASP A 152 -3.45 7.39 26.00
C ASP A 152 -2.09 8.10 25.91
N ALA A 153 -1.07 7.44 25.34
CA ALA A 153 0.27 7.98 25.18
C ALA A 153 0.48 8.78 23.86
N VAL A 154 -0.52 8.80 22.95
CA VAL A 154 -0.41 9.51 21.67
C VAL A 154 -0.38 11.03 21.86
N ASP A 155 0.22 11.73 20.92
CA ASP A 155 0.00 13.17 20.79
C ASP A 155 -1.44 13.40 20.28
N LYS A 156 -2.28 14.00 21.12
CA LYS A 156 -3.71 14.21 20.83
C LYS A 156 -3.96 15.06 19.57
N GLY A 157 -2.99 15.88 19.16
CA GLY A 157 -3.03 16.66 17.93
C GLY A 157 -2.57 15.89 16.67
N GLU A 158 -2.13 14.63 16.81
CA GLU A 158 -1.54 13.83 15.73
C GLU A 158 -2.31 12.52 15.48
N CYS A 159 -3.64 12.56 15.58
CA CYS A 159 -4.52 11.42 15.33
C CYS A 159 -5.06 11.49 13.89
N TYR A 160 -4.51 10.67 13.01
CA TYR A 160 -4.92 10.59 11.60
C TYR A 160 -5.81 9.38 11.37
N ARG A 161 -6.86 9.56 10.56
CA ARG A 161 -7.69 8.44 10.09
C ARG A 161 -7.85 8.51 8.58
N TRP A 162 -7.64 7.38 7.92
CA TRP A 162 -7.73 7.24 6.48
C TRP A 162 -8.82 6.24 6.11
N SER A 163 -9.60 6.58 5.08
CA SER A 163 -10.56 5.65 4.51
C SER A 163 -9.85 4.63 3.61
N LEU A 164 -10.18 3.37 3.76
CA LEU A 164 -9.65 2.33 2.89
C LEU A 164 -10.49 2.20 1.62
N HIS A 165 -9.78 2.17 0.50
CA HIS A 165 -10.37 1.98 -0.80
C HIS A 165 -9.74 0.77 -1.49
N ASN A 166 -10.54 0.05 -2.24
CA ASN A 166 -10.12 -1.10 -3.03
C ASN A 166 -10.41 -0.89 -4.52
N ARG A 167 -9.69 -1.62 -5.36
CA ARG A 167 -9.97 -1.77 -6.79
C ARG A 167 -9.82 -3.23 -7.17
N PRO A 168 -10.67 -3.75 -8.06
CA PRO A 168 -10.46 -5.10 -8.60
C PRO A 168 -9.14 -5.14 -9.40
N PRO A 169 -8.47 -6.30 -9.43
CA PRO A 169 -7.33 -6.53 -10.32
C PRO A 169 -7.70 -6.25 -11.78
N ILE A 170 -6.77 -5.67 -12.52
CA ILE A 170 -6.92 -5.38 -13.95
C ILE A 170 -5.93 -6.21 -14.76
N ARG A 171 -6.27 -6.45 -16.04
CA ARG A 171 -5.50 -7.30 -16.96
C ARG A 171 -4.82 -6.50 -18.08
N ASN A 172 -4.84 -5.19 -18.00
CA ASN A 172 -4.14 -4.32 -18.94
C ASN A 172 -3.46 -3.19 -18.16
N TRP A 173 -2.13 -3.21 -18.12
CA TRP A 173 -1.30 -2.23 -17.41
C TRP A 173 -0.51 -1.33 -18.33
N SER A 174 -0.40 -1.72 -19.59
CA SER A 174 0.55 -1.12 -20.51
C SER A 174 -0.09 -0.77 -21.86
N THR A 175 0.40 0.28 -22.43
CA THR A 175 0.28 0.60 -23.86
C THR A 175 1.61 0.29 -24.54
N ARG A 176 1.84 0.79 -25.74
CA ARG A 176 3.12 0.61 -26.43
C ARG A 176 4.29 1.28 -25.72
N ARG A 177 4.03 2.42 -25.03
CA ARG A 177 5.07 3.27 -24.41
C ARG A 177 4.76 3.73 -23.01
N ALA A 178 3.65 3.33 -22.42
CA ALA A 178 3.30 3.68 -21.07
C ALA A 178 2.89 2.45 -20.27
N THR A 179 3.22 2.41 -19.00
CA THR A 179 2.80 1.37 -18.04
C THR A 179 2.53 1.98 -16.68
N ILE A 180 1.88 1.21 -15.82
CA ILE A 180 1.63 1.56 -14.42
C ILE A 180 2.26 0.52 -13.48
N LEU A 181 2.62 0.94 -12.26
CA LEU A 181 3.10 0.06 -11.20
C LEU A 181 2.63 0.50 -9.82
N GLY A 182 2.79 -0.37 -8.83
CA GLY A 182 2.39 -0.10 -7.45
C GLY A 182 0.89 0.17 -7.33
N ASP A 183 0.49 1.11 -6.47
CA ASP A 183 -0.93 1.42 -6.22
C ASP A 183 -1.66 2.00 -7.44
N ALA A 184 -0.95 2.45 -8.47
CA ALA A 184 -1.56 2.81 -9.75
C ALA A 184 -2.08 1.56 -10.49
N ALA A 185 -1.39 0.43 -10.40
CA ALA A 185 -1.75 -0.83 -11.04
C ALA A 185 -2.64 -1.72 -10.14
N HIS A 186 -2.24 -1.93 -8.90
CA HIS A 186 -2.81 -2.92 -7.98
C HIS A 186 -2.92 -2.41 -6.54
N PRO A 187 -3.70 -1.34 -6.28
CA PRO A 187 -3.90 -0.87 -4.92
C PRO A 187 -4.45 -2.02 -4.08
N THR A 188 -3.88 -2.22 -2.91
CA THR A 188 -4.23 -3.33 -2.02
C THR A 188 -4.58 -2.85 -0.63
N LEU A 189 -5.48 -3.57 0.03
CA LEU A 189 -5.75 -3.33 1.44
C LEU A 189 -4.53 -3.74 2.29
N PRO A 190 -4.33 -3.15 3.47
CA PRO A 190 -3.10 -3.34 4.25
C PRO A 190 -3.00 -4.70 4.97
N TYR A 191 -3.98 -5.59 4.79
CA TYR A 191 -4.15 -6.81 5.57
C TYR A 191 -3.13 -7.94 5.29
N LEU A 192 -2.27 -7.78 4.29
CA LEU A 192 -1.10 -8.61 4.04
C LEU A 192 0.23 -7.85 4.15
N ALA A 193 0.18 -6.53 4.39
CA ALA A 193 1.35 -5.64 4.46
C ALA A 193 2.26 -5.72 3.21
N GLN A 194 1.69 -5.91 2.00
CA GLN A 194 2.44 -6.16 0.77
C GLN A 194 2.48 -4.99 -0.21
N GLY A 195 1.71 -3.91 -0.02
CA GLY A 195 1.62 -2.83 -1.02
C GLY A 195 2.98 -2.27 -1.45
N ALA A 196 3.80 -1.83 -0.50
CA ALA A 196 5.13 -1.31 -0.79
C ALA A 196 6.09 -2.38 -1.35
N ALA A 197 6.01 -3.62 -0.85
CA ALA A 197 6.82 -4.73 -1.35
C ALA A 197 6.52 -5.02 -2.82
N MET A 198 5.24 -5.08 -3.19
CA MET A 198 4.81 -5.28 -4.59
C MET A 198 5.31 -4.17 -5.52
N ALA A 199 5.26 -2.91 -5.09
CA ALA A 199 5.78 -1.79 -5.90
C ALA A 199 7.30 -1.89 -6.12
N ILE A 200 8.05 -2.36 -5.13
CA ILE A 200 9.50 -2.62 -5.27
C ILE A 200 9.75 -3.82 -6.20
N GLU A 201 8.97 -4.89 -6.06
CA GLU A 201 9.02 -6.03 -6.97
C GLU A 201 8.72 -5.62 -8.42
N ASP A 202 7.71 -4.76 -8.62
CA ASP A 202 7.36 -4.24 -9.94
C ASP A 202 8.52 -3.50 -10.59
N ALA A 203 9.17 -2.61 -9.85
CA ALA A 203 10.31 -1.85 -10.36
C ALA A 203 11.47 -2.77 -10.78
N ALA A 204 11.74 -3.82 -9.98
CA ALA A 204 12.78 -4.79 -10.28
C ALA A 204 12.44 -5.63 -11.52
N VAL A 205 11.20 -6.11 -11.63
CA VAL A 205 10.76 -6.92 -12.78
C VAL A 205 10.69 -6.06 -14.05
N LEU A 206 10.16 -4.82 -13.97
CA LEU A 206 10.12 -3.88 -15.10
C LEU A 206 11.53 -3.60 -15.63
N SER A 207 12.47 -3.30 -14.76
CA SER A 207 13.88 -3.06 -15.16
C SER A 207 14.48 -4.26 -15.88
N ARG A 208 14.25 -5.46 -15.37
CA ARG A 208 14.73 -6.70 -15.99
C ARG A 208 14.04 -6.98 -17.34
N ALA A 209 12.74 -6.80 -17.40
CA ALA A 209 11.96 -7.01 -18.61
C ALA A 209 12.41 -6.08 -19.75
N LEU A 210 12.62 -4.80 -19.46
CA LEU A 210 13.16 -3.84 -20.44
C LEU A 210 14.59 -4.19 -20.88
N SER A 211 15.42 -4.74 -19.98
CA SER A 211 16.78 -5.13 -20.31
C SER A 211 16.87 -6.41 -21.18
N GLN A 212 15.85 -7.26 -21.15
CA GLN A 212 15.79 -8.52 -21.88
C GLN A 212 15.08 -8.42 -23.23
N ALA A 213 14.24 -7.40 -23.38
CA ALA A 213 13.40 -7.21 -24.57
C ALA A 213 14.14 -6.47 -25.70
N GLY A 214 13.72 -6.72 -26.93
CA GLY A 214 14.22 -6.04 -28.13
C GLY A 214 13.58 -4.66 -28.37
N SER A 215 12.50 -4.32 -27.66
CA SER A 215 11.81 -3.03 -27.75
C SER A 215 11.11 -2.67 -26.45
N VAL A 216 10.76 -1.39 -26.27
CA VAL A 216 9.98 -0.91 -25.13
C VAL A 216 8.67 -1.69 -25.02
N GLU A 217 7.91 -1.79 -26.11
CA GLU A 217 6.62 -2.48 -26.14
C GLU A 217 6.73 -3.95 -25.66
N GLN A 218 7.73 -4.70 -26.15
CA GLN A 218 7.97 -6.06 -25.71
C GLN A 218 8.36 -6.13 -24.22
N GLY A 219 9.17 -5.18 -23.74
CA GLY A 219 9.55 -5.10 -22.34
C GLY A 219 8.36 -4.81 -21.42
N LEU A 220 7.46 -3.93 -21.84
CA LEU A 220 6.23 -3.64 -21.09
C LEU A 220 5.27 -4.83 -21.05
N ASP A 221 5.14 -5.55 -22.16
CA ASP A 221 4.33 -6.76 -22.23
C ASP A 221 4.91 -7.87 -21.33
N LEU A 222 6.22 -8.09 -21.39
CA LEU A 222 6.91 -9.04 -20.53
C LEU A 222 6.75 -8.68 -19.04
N TYR A 223 6.86 -7.41 -18.70
CA TYR A 223 6.64 -6.92 -17.33
C TYR A 223 5.24 -7.23 -16.84
N GLN A 224 4.19 -6.79 -17.55
CA GLN A 224 2.82 -6.95 -17.09
C GLN A 224 2.42 -8.42 -16.97
N ARG A 225 2.80 -9.30 -17.90
CA ARG A 225 2.52 -10.74 -17.84
C ARG A 225 3.09 -11.39 -16.59
N ASN A 226 4.30 -11.00 -16.19
CA ASN A 226 4.98 -11.57 -15.04
C ASN A 226 4.51 -11.01 -13.70
N ARG A 227 3.72 -9.92 -13.69
CA ARG A 227 3.26 -9.28 -12.45
C ARG A 227 1.77 -9.44 -12.16
N MET A 228 0.92 -9.46 -13.19
CA MET A 228 -0.54 -9.40 -13.04
C MET A 228 -1.09 -10.50 -12.13
N ASP A 229 -0.71 -11.76 -12.32
CA ASP A 229 -1.28 -12.86 -11.55
C ASP A 229 -0.82 -12.84 -10.08
N ARG A 230 0.45 -12.52 -9.84
CA ARG A 230 0.96 -12.40 -8.48
C ARG A 230 0.28 -11.28 -7.72
N THR A 231 0.18 -10.09 -8.31
CA THR A 231 -0.42 -8.94 -7.64
C THR A 231 -1.93 -9.10 -7.48
N ALA A 232 -2.63 -9.69 -8.45
CA ALA A 232 -4.04 -10.04 -8.34
C ALA A 232 -4.29 -10.96 -7.13
N ARG A 233 -3.48 -12.01 -6.98
CA ARG A 233 -3.57 -12.93 -5.85
C ARG A 233 -3.35 -12.22 -4.50
N VAL A 234 -2.41 -11.28 -4.43
CA VAL A 234 -2.19 -10.49 -3.19
C VAL A 234 -3.40 -9.61 -2.89
N VAL A 235 -3.94 -8.90 -3.89
CA VAL A 235 -5.12 -8.02 -3.72
C VAL A 235 -6.33 -8.83 -3.25
N GLU A 236 -6.60 -9.97 -3.88
CA GLU A 236 -7.72 -10.85 -3.54
C GLU A 236 -7.59 -11.41 -2.12
N GLN A 237 -6.42 -11.95 -1.76
CA GLN A 237 -6.19 -12.48 -0.41
C GLN A 237 -6.20 -11.40 0.66
N SER A 238 -5.75 -10.19 0.35
CA SER A 238 -5.85 -9.05 1.26
C SER A 238 -7.32 -8.69 1.51
N THR A 239 -8.15 -8.72 0.47
CA THR A 239 -9.60 -8.50 0.58
C THR A 239 -10.30 -9.61 1.38
N GLU A 240 -9.88 -10.85 1.23
CA GLU A 240 -10.39 -11.96 2.05
C GLU A 240 -10.00 -11.82 3.52
N ASN A 241 -8.77 -11.37 3.81
CA ASN A 241 -8.32 -11.11 5.17
C ASN A 241 -9.12 -9.99 5.85
N GLN A 242 -9.64 -9.00 5.12
CA GLN A 242 -10.56 -8.01 5.65
C GLN A 242 -11.75 -8.68 6.36
N LYS A 243 -12.41 -9.60 5.67
CA LYS A 243 -13.58 -10.32 6.21
C LYS A 243 -13.23 -11.07 7.49
N LEU A 244 -12.04 -11.68 7.53
CA LEU A 244 -11.57 -12.45 8.66
C LEU A 244 -11.24 -11.57 9.87
N PHE A 245 -10.61 -10.41 9.63
CA PHE A 245 -10.22 -9.47 10.69
C PHE A 245 -11.40 -8.66 11.24
N HIS A 246 -12.56 -8.71 10.57
CA HIS A 246 -13.77 -7.98 10.96
C HIS A 246 -14.89 -8.92 11.46
N LEU A 247 -14.55 -10.17 11.82
CA LEU A 247 -15.49 -11.06 12.48
C LEU A 247 -15.98 -10.46 13.81
N ARG A 248 -17.28 -10.55 14.06
CA ARG A 248 -17.88 -9.94 15.28
C ARG A 248 -17.93 -10.89 16.47
N SER A 249 -17.82 -12.19 16.24
CA SER A 249 -17.88 -13.22 17.29
C SER A 249 -16.48 -13.64 17.73
N VAL A 250 -16.16 -13.46 18.99
CA VAL A 250 -14.90 -13.95 19.59
C VAL A 250 -14.74 -15.46 19.42
N ALA A 251 -15.83 -16.23 19.55
CA ALA A 251 -15.80 -17.68 19.35
C ALA A 251 -15.45 -18.04 17.91
N GLU A 252 -15.96 -17.28 16.93
CA GLU A 252 -15.66 -17.48 15.52
C GLU A 252 -14.21 -17.07 15.20
N ILE A 253 -13.74 -15.95 15.72
CA ILE A 253 -12.34 -15.53 15.60
C ILE A 253 -11.43 -16.65 16.12
N ARG A 254 -11.65 -17.13 17.33
CA ARG A 254 -10.87 -18.24 17.90
C ARG A 254 -10.87 -19.49 17.04
N ARG A 255 -12.02 -19.90 16.53
CA ARG A 255 -12.14 -21.05 15.63
C ARG A 255 -11.36 -20.89 14.34
N GLN A 256 -11.44 -19.71 13.71
CA GLN A 256 -10.74 -19.42 12.45
C GLN A 256 -9.20 -19.34 12.62
N PHE A 257 -8.73 -18.98 13.82
CA PHE A 257 -7.30 -18.85 14.10
C PHE A 257 -6.70 -20.07 14.80
N ALA A 258 -7.50 -20.99 15.35
CA ALA A 258 -7.02 -22.16 16.11
C ALA A 258 -6.08 -23.08 15.31
N HIS A 259 -6.23 -23.12 13.98
CA HIS A 259 -5.43 -23.99 13.09
C HIS A 259 -4.46 -23.19 12.19
N ARG A 260 -4.26 -21.89 12.45
CA ARG A 260 -3.38 -21.06 11.60
C ARG A 260 -1.90 -21.28 11.84
N ASP A 261 -1.50 -21.72 13.02
CA ASP A 261 -0.10 -22.02 13.35
C ASP A 261 0.43 -23.26 12.60
N GLU A 262 -0.46 -24.14 12.13
CA GLU A 262 -0.10 -25.30 11.30
C GLU A 262 0.27 -24.91 9.86
N GLY A 263 0.15 -23.62 9.50
CA GLY A 263 0.28 -23.10 8.13
C GLY A 263 1.49 -22.21 7.88
N ALA A 264 2.66 -22.48 8.47
CA ALA A 264 3.91 -21.81 8.10
C ALA A 264 4.16 -21.84 6.57
N ASP A 265 3.59 -22.81 5.87
CA ASP A 265 3.65 -22.98 4.42
C ASP A 265 2.63 -22.15 3.64
N ARG A 266 1.55 -21.64 4.28
CA ARG A 266 0.46 -20.91 3.62
C ARG A 266 0.92 -19.62 2.94
N ASN A 267 1.88 -18.92 3.55
CA ASN A 267 2.42 -17.67 3.03
C ASN A 267 3.79 -17.84 2.35
N ARG A 268 4.28 -19.06 2.19
CA ARG A 268 5.56 -19.34 1.54
C ARG A 268 5.62 -18.73 0.13
N TRP A 269 4.56 -18.90 -0.67
CA TRP A 269 4.48 -18.32 -2.01
C TRP A 269 4.65 -16.79 -2.01
N LEU A 270 4.21 -16.12 -0.94
CA LEU A 270 4.28 -14.67 -0.78
C LEU A 270 5.72 -14.21 -0.50
N TYR A 271 6.39 -14.89 0.45
CA TYR A 271 7.72 -14.49 0.93
C TYR A 271 8.87 -15.15 0.20
N SER A 272 8.66 -16.24 -0.55
CA SER A 272 9.71 -16.91 -1.34
C SER A 272 9.93 -16.28 -2.71
N TYR A 273 9.08 -15.34 -3.13
CA TYR A 273 9.24 -14.69 -4.43
C TYR A 273 10.44 -13.74 -4.41
N ASN A 274 11.34 -13.93 -5.37
CA ASN A 274 12.47 -13.05 -5.56
C ASN A 274 12.41 -12.37 -6.94
N PRO A 275 12.08 -11.07 -7.01
CA PRO A 275 11.92 -10.36 -8.27
C PRO A 275 13.20 -10.19 -9.06
N LEU A 276 14.36 -10.41 -8.42
CA LEU A 276 15.67 -10.30 -9.07
C LEU A 276 16.08 -11.59 -9.81
N THR A 277 15.52 -12.75 -9.43
CA THR A 277 15.94 -14.06 -9.95
C THR A 277 14.83 -14.89 -10.57
N VAL A 278 13.55 -14.50 -10.35
CA VAL A 278 12.41 -15.20 -10.98
C VAL A 278 12.58 -15.20 -12.51
N GLU A 279 12.28 -16.32 -13.15
CA GLU A 279 12.25 -16.40 -14.62
C GLU A 279 11.12 -15.52 -15.14
N LEU A 280 11.39 -14.74 -16.19
CA LEU A 280 10.40 -13.92 -16.88
C LEU A 280 9.92 -14.67 -18.13
N LEU A 281 8.61 -14.92 -18.20
CA LEU A 281 7.95 -15.72 -19.22
C LEU A 281 7.08 -14.90 -20.16
#